data_d573ab55610b381ff28d758243be380e
#
_entry.id   d573ab55610b381ff28d758243be380e
#
_cell.length_a   1.000
_cell.length_b   1.000
_cell.length_c   1.000
_cell.angle_alpha   90.00
_cell.angle_beta   90.00
_cell.angle_gamma   90.00
#
_symmetry.space_group_name_H-M   'P 1'
#
loop_
_entity.id
_entity.type
_entity.pdbx_description
1 polymer ?
#
loop_
_entity_poly.entity_id
_entity_poly.type
_entity_poly.pdbx_seq_one_letter_code
_entity_poly.pdbx_strand_id
1 'polypeptide(L)'
;MFIRDRVSADWSANAQINQDKYNEWYETSFNSNEDFWNERGKRIEWIKPYTKVKDVSFNKKSFSIKWYEDGALNASANCIDRHLKDKGDQTAIIWEGDDPKAVSYTHLTLPTIYSV
;
A
#
# COMPACT_ATOMS: atom_id res chain seq x y z
N MET A 1 3.02 3.69 -33.07
CA MET A 1 4.15 2.90 -32.52
C MET A 1 4.29 3.33 -31.06
N PHE A 2 3.85 2.50 -30.12
CA PHE A 2 4.03 2.81 -28.70
C PHE A 2 5.48 2.50 -28.34
N ILE A 3 6.25 3.53 -28.02
CA ILE A 3 7.59 3.36 -27.47
C ILE A 3 7.38 2.85 -26.04
N ARG A 4 7.67 1.57 -25.81
CA ARG A 4 7.81 1.06 -24.45
C ARG A 4 9.18 1.50 -23.95
N ASP A 5 9.19 2.53 -23.13
CA ASP A 5 10.40 2.93 -22.43
C ASP A 5 10.84 1.76 -21.53
N ARG A 6 12.08 1.33 -21.74
CA ARG A 6 12.67 0.29 -20.89
C ARG A 6 13.08 0.93 -19.58
N VAL A 7 12.75 0.27 -18.47
CA VAL A 7 13.23 0.67 -17.15
C VAL A 7 14.77 0.66 -17.18
N SER A 8 15.40 1.72 -16.68
CA SER A 8 16.86 1.79 -16.60
C SER A 8 17.42 0.68 -15.69
N ALA A 9 18.68 0.30 -15.93
CA ALA A 9 19.34 -0.75 -15.16
C ALA A 9 19.38 -0.43 -13.66
N ASP A 10 19.58 0.83 -13.30
CA ASP A 10 19.63 1.28 -11.90
C ASP A 10 18.28 1.11 -11.18
N TRP A 11 17.19 1.49 -11.84
CA TRP A 11 15.84 1.29 -11.31
C TRP A 11 15.49 -0.19 -11.18
N SER A 12 15.88 -0.99 -12.17
CA SER A 12 15.65 -2.43 -12.17
C SER A 12 16.45 -3.13 -11.06
N ALA A 13 17.70 -2.72 -10.83
CA ALA A 13 18.54 -3.27 -9.78
C ALA A 13 18.05 -2.95 -8.36
N ASN A 14 17.42 -1.77 -8.19
CA ASN A 14 16.90 -1.32 -6.90
C ASN A 14 15.42 -1.68 -6.67
N ALA A 15 14.79 -2.34 -7.62
CA ALA A 15 13.40 -2.77 -7.50
C ALA A 15 13.23 -3.82 -6.41
N GLN A 16 12.28 -3.63 -5.50
CA GLN A 16 11.97 -4.59 -4.43
C GLN A 16 11.39 -5.90 -4.98
N ILE A 17 10.76 -5.84 -6.13
CA ILE A 17 10.12 -6.98 -6.80
C ILE A 17 10.64 -7.03 -8.24
N ASN A 18 11.33 -8.11 -8.56
CA ASN A 18 11.73 -8.46 -9.92
C ASN A 18 10.70 -9.41 -10.57
N GLN A 19 10.93 -9.78 -11.82
CA GLN A 19 10.01 -10.66 -12.57
C GLN A 19 9.85 -12.03 -11.92
N ASP A 20 10.94 -12.63 -11.40
CA ASP A 20 10.89 -13.96 -10.79
C ASP A 20 10.05 -13.94 -9.51
N LYS A 21 10.25 -12.93 -8.66
CA LYS A 21 9.47 -12.75 -7.44
C LYS A 21 8.00 -12.41 -7.72
N TYR A 22 7.73 -11.69 -8.79
CA TYR A 22 6.36 -11.44 -9.24
C TYR A 22 5.68 -12.76 -9.64
N ASN A 23 6.36 -13.58 -10.43
CA ASN A 23 5.82 -14.87 -10.88
C ASN A 23 5.56 -15.81 -9.70
N GLU A 24 6.52 -15.94 -8.78
CA GLU A 24 6.37 -16.70 -7.54
C GLU A 24 5.14 -16.25 -6.73
N TRP A 25 5.01 -14.95 -6.54
CA TRP A 25 3.89 -14.40 -5.78
C TRP A 25 2.55 -14.59 -6.50
N TYR A 26 2.54 -14.44 -7.82
CA TYR A 26 1.35 -14.67 -8.62
C TYR A 26 0.88 -16.12 -8.50
N GLU A 27 1.78 -17.08 -8.70
CA GLU A 27 1.47 -18.51 -8.55
C GLU A 27 1.00 -18.86 -7.14
N THR A 28 1.67 -18.35 -6.11
CA THR A 28 1.27 -18.57 -4.72
C THR A 28 -0.09 -17.96 -4.43
N SER A 29 -0.37 -16.76 -4.94
CA SER A 29 -1.64 -16.09 -4.77
C SER A 29 -2.82 -16.83 -5.42
N PHE A 30 -2.53 -17.64 -6.44
CA PHE A 30 -3.52 -18.46 -7.12
C PHE A 30 -3.68 -19.84 -6.46
N ASN A 31 -2.58 -20.52 -6.19
CA ASN A 31 -2.59 -21.90 -5.69
C ASN A 31 -2.86 -22.01 -4.19
N SER A 32 -2.41 -21.05 -3.38
CA SER A 32 -2.57 -20.96 -1.92
C SER A 32 -3.15 -19.61 -1.51
N ASN A 33 -4.29 -19.27 -2.10
CA ASN A 33 -4.85 -17.93 -2.04
C ASN A 33 -5.06 -17.40 -0.61
N GLU A 34 -5.66 -18.19 0.29
CA GLU A 34 -5.93 -17.74 1.66
C GLU A 34 -4.65 -17.53 2.44
N ASP A 35 -3.68 -18.42 2.35
CA ASP A 35 -2.40 -18.29 3.03
C ASP A 35 -1.62 -17.08 2.52
N PHE A 36 -1.60 -16.88 1.20
CA PHE A 36 -0.96 -15.72 0.59
C PHE A 36 -1.54 -14.42 1.12
N TRP A 37 -2.86 -14.26 1.11
CA TRP A 37 -3.51 -13.03 1.57
C TRP A 37 -3.46 -12.87 3.09
N ASN A 38 -3.44 -13.99 3.85
CA ASN A 38 -3.21 -13.95 5.28
C ASN A 38 -1.84 -13.35 5.62
N GLU A 39 -0.79 -13.80 4.93
CA GLU A 39 0.56 -13.23 5.10
C GLU A 39 0.63 -11.74 4.69
N ARG A 40 -0.08 -11.37 3.63
CA ARG A 40 -0.15 -9.95 3.23
C ARG A 40 -0.92 -9.10 4.23
N GLY A 41 -1.99 -9.63 4.79
CA GLY A 41 -2.79 -8.96 5.82
C GLY A 41 -2.00 -8.63 7.09
N LYS A 42 -1.00 -9.44 7.46
CA LYS A 42 -0.11 -9.19 8.60
C LYS A 42 0.78 -7.94 8.46
N ARG A 43 0.92 -7.39 7.27
CA ARG A 43 1.65 -6.13 7.03
C ARG A 43 0.90 -4.90 7.51
N ILE A 44 -0.39 -5.04 7.76
CA ILE A 44 -1.28 -3.98 8.22
C ILE A 44 -1.37 -4.06 9.73
N GLU A 45 -1.34 -2.92 10.40
CA GLU A 45 -1.61 -2.81 11.82
C GLU A 45 -3.12 -2.79 12.05
N TRP A 46 -3.62 -3.85 12.65
CA TRP A 46 -5.03 -4.02 12.95
C TRP A 46 -5.34 -3.55 14.37
N ILE A 47 -6.36 -2.71 14.53
CA ILE A 47 -6.94 -2.40 15.85
C ILE A 47 -7.60 -3.65 16.42
N LYS A 48 -8.35 -4.36 15.59
CA LYS A 48 -8.92 -5.68 15.86
C LYS A 48 -8.48 -6.61 14.72
N PRO A 49 -7.66 -7.63 14.98
CA PRO A 49 -7.29 -8.60 13.97
C PRO A 49 -8.50 -9.33 13.40
N TYR A 50 -8.44 -9.65 12.12
CA TYR A 50 -9.44 -10.48 11.46
C TYR A 50 -9.30 -11.95 11.89
N THR A 51 -10.39 -12.70 11.84
CA THR A 51 -10.38 -14.16 12.08
C THR A 51 -10.49 -14.95 10.78
N LYS A 52 -11.09 -14.34 9.75
CA LYS A 52 -11.29 -14.96 8.44
C LYS A 52 -10.73 -14.08 7.33
N VAL A 53 -9.89 -14.63 6.47
CA VAL A 53 -9.26 -13.89 5.38
C VAL A 53 -10.27 -13.50 4.33
N LYS A 54 -11.08 -14.45 3.87
CA LYS A 54 -12.13 -14.21 2.88
C LYS A 54 -13.37 -15.06 3.11
N ASP A 55 -14.50 -14.54 2.66
CA ASP A 55 -15.77 -15.23 2.54
C ASP A 55 -16.39 -14.87 1.19
N VAL A 56 -16.14 -15.72 0.20
CA VAL A 56 -16.49 -15.45 -1.20
C VAL A 56 -17.38 -16.55 -1.74
N SER A 57 -18.53 -16.18 -2.28
CA SER A 57 -19.44 -17.05 -2.99
C SER A 57 -19.93 -16.41 -4.29
N PHE A 58 -19.72 -17.07 -5.40
CA PHE A 58 -20.27 -16.68 -6.71
C PHE A 58 -21.59 -17.36 -7.06
N ASN A 59 -22.20 -18.05 -6.09
CA ASN A 59 -23.49 -18.68 -6.30
C ASN A 59 -24.58 -17.58 -6.47
N LYS A 60 -25.43 -17.68 -7.49
CA LYS A 60 -26.48 -16.70 -7.77
C LYS A 60 -27.44 -16.44 -6.60
N LYS A 61 -27.67 -17.47 -5.74
CA LYS A 61 -28.57 -17.35 -4.57
C LYS A 61 -27.89 -16.83 -3.31
N SER A 62 -26.54 -16.90 -3.26
CA SER A 62 -25.76 -16.51 -2.09
C SER A 62 -24.49 -15.76 -2.51
N PHE A 63 -24.62 -14.82 -3.44
CA PHE A 63 -23.49 -14.01 -3.89
C PHE A 63 -22.95 -13.16 -2.74
N SER A 64 -21.67 -13.32 -2.45
CA SER A 64 -20.98 -12.56 -1.39
C SER A 64 -19.50 -12.45 -1.73
N ILE A 65 -18.94 -11.28 -1.53
CA ILE A 65 -17.49 -11.02 -1.62
C ILE A 65 -17.08 -10.22 -0.39
N LYS A 66 -16.48 -10.90 0.57
CA LYS A 66 -16.03 -10.31 1.83
C LYS A 66 -14.57 -10.69 2.08
N TRP A 67 -13.78 -9.68 2.42
CA TRP A 67 -12.38 -9.83 2.77
C TRP A 67 -12.14 -9.18 4.13
N TYR A 68 -11.49 -9.90 5.05
CA TYR A 68 -11.13 -9.41 6.39
C TYR A 68 -12.31 -8.75 7.13
N GLU A 69 -13.52 -9.25 6.92
CA GLU A 69 -14.78 -8.58 7.31
C GLU A 69 -14.86 -8.23 8.79
N ASP A 70 -14.33 -9.09 9.66
CA ASP A 70 -14.38 -8.90 11.11
C ASP A 70 -13.16 -8.16 11.66
N GLY A 71 -12.19 -7.80 10.80
CA GLY A 71 -11.05 -6.96 11.15
C GLY A 71 -11.41 -5.48 11.21
N ALA A 72 -10.73 -4.74 12.07
CA ALA A 72 -10.84 -3.28 12.12
C ALA A 72 -9.46 -2.65 12.09
N LEU A 73 -9.29 -1.63 11.27
CA LEU A 73 -8.04 -0.89 11.12
C LEU A 73 -8.29 0.61 11.01
N ASN A 74 -7.26 1.40 11.24
CA ASN A 74 -7.24 2.81 10.90
C ASN A 74 -6.32 3.00 9.68
N ALA A 75 -6.89 3.43 8.55
CA ALA A 75 -6.14 3.61 7.31
C ALA A 75 -5.10 4.75 7.45
N SER A 76 -5.47 5.86 8.09
CA SER A 76 -4.55 6.98 8.33
C SER A 76 -3.37 6.55 9.19
N ALA A 77 -3.62 5.85 10.30
CA ALA A 77 -2.56 5.32 11.15
C ALA A 77 -1.61 4.40 10.39
N ASN A 78 -2.13 3.53 9.55
CA ASN A 78 -1.32 2.62 8.73
C ASN A 78 -0.50 3.33 7.66
N CYS A 79 -1.06 4.38 7.04
CA CYS A 79 -0.40 5.09 5.94
C CYS A 79 0.57 6.16 6.44
N ILE A 80 0.30 6.78 7.58
CA ILE A 80 1.01 7.96 8.06
C ILE A 80 1.60 7.72 9.44
N ASP A 81 0.75 7.55 10.48
CA ASP A 81 1.17 7.68 11.87
C ASP A 81 2.27 6.67 12.26
N ARG A 82 2.15 5.41 11.81
CA ARG A 82 3.16 4.38 12.07
C ARG A 82 4.56 4.69 11.51
N HIS A 83 4.65 5.61 10.55
CA HIS A 83 5.90 5.99 9.90
C HIS A 83 6.51 7.28 10.47
N LEU A 84 5.77 8.03 11.29
CA LEU A 84 6.21 9.34 11.77
C LEU A 84 7.49 9.28 12.59
N LYS A 85 7.66 8.22 13.38
CA LYS A 85 8.85 8.05 14.21
C LYS A 85 10.15 8.02 13.40
N ASP A 86 10.13 7.35 12.25
CA ASP A 86 11.31 7.10 11.44
C ASP A 86 11.41 8.01 10.22
N LYS A 87 10.28 8.57 9.78
CA LYS A 87 10.16 9.32 8.51
C LYS A 87 9.41 10.65 8.64
N GLY A 88 9.14 11.11 9.87
CA GLY A 88 8.34 12.31 10.11
C GLY A 88 8.86 13.56 9.39
N ASP A 89 10.17 13.71 9.33
CA ASP A 89 10.85 14.84 8.68
C ASP A 89 11.08 14.64 7.17
N GLN A 90 10.65 13.49 6.63
CA GLN A 90 10.77 13.22 5.20
C GLN A 90 9.76 14.06 4.41
N THR A 91 10.20 14.62 3.29
CA THR A 91 9.30 15.30 2.36
C THR A 91 8.27 14.32 1.80
N ALA A 92 7.00 14.58 2.08
CA ALA A 92 5.88 13.75 1.63
C ALA A 92 5.35 14.19 0.27
N ILE A 93 5.33 15.51 0.04
CA ILE A 93 4.82 16.11 -1.20
C ILE A 93 5.77 17.20 -1.64
N ILE A 94 6.15 17.15 -2.91
CA ILE A 94 6.83 18.24 -3.61
C ILE A 94 5.84 18.77 -4.65
N TRP A 95 5.48 20.03 -4.52
CA TRP A 95 4.61 20.68 -5.49
C TRP A 95 5.40 21.77 -6.24
N GLU A 96 5.34 21.74 -7.56
CA GLU A 96 5.92 22.74 -8.45
C GLU A 96 4.80 23.33 -9.31
N GLY A 97 4.62 24.64 -9.22
CA GLY A 97 3.65 25.37 -10.03
C GLY A 97 4.21 25.76 -11.40
N ASP A 98 3.39 26.48 -12.18
CA ASP A 98 3.79 26.99 -13.49
C ASP A 98 4.95 28.03 -13.39
N ASP A 99 5.11 28.70 -12.25
CA ASP A 99 6.30 29.50 -11.95
C ASP A 99 7.40 28.59 -11.36
N PRO A 100 8.54 28.38 -12.05
CA PRO A 100 9.62 27.52 -11.56
C PRO A 100 10.25 27.97 -10.22
N LYS A 101 9.97 29.19 -9.79
CA LYS A 101 10.42 29.72 -8.48
C LYS A 101 9.46 29.40 -7.34
N ALA A 102 8.26 28.94 -7.65
CA ALA A 102 7.23 28.60 -6.68
C ALA A 102 7.23 27.08 -6.37
N VAL A 103 8.24 26.61 -5.67
CA VAL A 103 8.31 25.21 -5.21
C VAL A 103 7.90 25.14 -3.75
N SER A 104 6.95 24.25 -3.44
CA SER A 104 6.49 24.00 -2.07
C SER A 104 6.82 22.58 -1.63
N TYR A 105 7.27 22.43 -0.39
CA TYR A 105 7.58 21.16 0.24
C TYR A 105 6.68 20.92 1.44
N THR A 106 6.04 19.78 1.50
CA THR A 106 5.25 19.36 2.66
C THR A 106 5.88 18.12 3.27
N HIS A 107 6.15 18.16 4.58
CA HIS A 107 6.66 17.02 5.33
C HIS A 107 5.52 16.09 5.75
N LEU A 108 5.85 14.86 6.10
CA LEU A 108 4.88 13.86 6.56
C LEU A 108 4.21 14.28 7.88
N THR A 109 4.97 14.94 8.77
CA THR A 109 4.42 15.64 9.93
C THR A 109 3.94 17.00 9.51
N LEU A 110 2.64 17.18 9.42
CA LEU A 110 2.07 18.53 9.32
C LEU A 110 2.33 19.26 10.64
N PRO A 111 2.94 20.46 10.63
CA PRO A 111 2.97 21.27 11.83
C PRO A 111 1.52 21.52 12.24
N THR A 112 1.17 21.16 13.47
CA THR A 112 -0.15 21.40 14.05
C THR A 112 -0.27 22.90 14.29
N ILE A 113 -0.58 23.67 13.25
CA ILE A 113 -0.97 25.07 13.39
C ILE A 113 -2.50 25.08 13.55
N TYR A 114 -2.95 24.75 14.73
CA TYR A 114 -4.24 25.19 15.24
C TYR A 114 -4.08 25.49 16.74
N SER A 115 -3.56 26.68 17.01
CA SER A 115 -3.97 27.43 18.18
C SER A 115 -5.25 28.16 17.80
N VAL A 116 -6.38 27.72 18.28
CA VAL A 116 -7.56 28.56 18.43
C VAL A 116 -7.58 29.03 19.85
#